data_bdcec9ef6799ed42d34ba36024e45f60
#
_entry.id   bdcec9ef6799ed42d34ba36024e45f60
#
_cell.length_a   1.000
_cell.length_b   1.000
_cell.length_c   1.000
_cell.angle_alpha   90.00
_cell.angle_beta   90.00
_cell.angle_gamma   90.00
#
_symmetry.space_group_name_H-M   'P 1'
#
loop_
_entity.id
_entity.type
_entity.pdbx_description
1 polymer ?
#
loop_
_entity_poly.entity_id
_entity_poly.type
_entity_poly.pdbx_seq_one_letter_code
_entity_poly.pdbx_strand_id
1 'polypeptide(L)'
;ELEALLVIPSNAHALFALLLHPSGQVMGQFGFTRAVDVMAACALAAAIHASAGELGRELDGKPFRELYHAGRERQIFIGDVPTTRSRFVFLTVFDAESSLGLVRIYFEELCALLERAQPPMQVEAPISNVSLEQDLNRNLAILFGRAPHGTDGESFISLA
;
A
#
# COMPACT_ATOMS: atom_id res chain seq x y z
N GLU A 1 15.43 7.94 2.80
CA GLU A 1 15.37 6.65 3.53
C GLU A 1 14.80 5.51 2.67
N LEU A 2 13.73 5.72 1.89
CA LEU A 2 13.19 4.71 0.96
C LEU A 2 14.20 4.31 -0.14
N GLU A 3 15.05 5.21 -0.60
CA GLU A 3 16.08 4.92 -1.60
C GLU A 3 17.15 3.94 -1.07
N ALA A 4 17.50 4.01 0.20
CA ALA A 4 18.45 3.07 0.81
C ALA A 4 17.88 1.64 0.90
N LEU A 5 16.56 1.50 1.04
CA LEU A 5 15.87 0.22 1.05
C LEU A 5 15.85 -0.45 -0.33
N LEU A 6 16.00 0.33 -1.40
CA LEU A 6 15.99 -0.15 -2.78
C LEU A 6 17.36 -0.64 -3.26
N VAL A 7 18.41 -0.53 -2.44
CA VAL A 7 19.74 -1.13 -2.74
C VAL A 7 19.67 -2.67 -2.60
N ILE A 8 18.75 -3.20 -1.80
CA ILE A 8 18.60 -4.64 -1.57
C ILE A 8 18.26 -5.40 -2.85
N PRO A 9 17.27 -4.98 -3.68
CA PRO A 9 17.01 -5.63 -4.96
C PRO A 9 18.22 -5.63 -5.92
N SER A 10 19.08 -4.63 -5.86
CA SER A 10 20.32 -4.59 -6.66
C SER A 10 21.25 -5.75 -6.30
N ASN A 11 21.40 -6.06 -5.03
CA ASN A 11 22.23 -7.15 -4.55
C ASN A 11 21.64 -8.54 -4.90
N ALA A 12 20.32 -8.61 -5.09
CA ALA A 12 19.64 -9.82 -5.52
C ALA A 12 19.66 -10.05 -7.04
N HIS A 13 20.37 -9.20 -7.81
CA HIS A 13 20.36 -9.22 -9.28
C HIS A 13 18.93 -9.12 -9.86
N ALA A 14 18.07 -8.37 -9.19
CA ALA A 14 16.72 -8.11 -9.68
C ALA A 14 16.76 -7.15 -10.89
N LEU A 15 15.95 -7.44 -11.90
CA LEU A 15 15.79 -6.56 -13.06
C LEU A 15 15.04 -5.27 -12.65
N PHE A 16 14.02 -5.42 -11.87
CA PHE A 16 13.34 -4.32 -11.17
C PHE A 16 12.56 -4.82 -9.96
N ALA A 17 12.26 -3.90 -9.07
CA ALA A 17 11.42 -4.14 -7.89
C ALA A 17 10.49 -2.96 -7.63
N LEU A 18 9.32 -3.28 -7.11
CA LEU A 18 8.28 -2.30 -6.75
C LEU A 18 7.81 -2.59 -5.32
N LEU A 19 7.66 -1.54 -4.54
CA LEU A 19 6.95 -1.58 -3.27
C LEU A 19 5.61 -0.89 -3.46
N LEU A 20 4.52 -1.56 -3.16
CA LEU A 20 3.16 -1.08 -3.38
C LEU A 20 2.36 -1.07 -2.09
N HIS A 21 1.42 -0.16 -2.02
CA HIS A 21 0.28 -0.31 -1.12
C HIS A 21 -0.67 -1.41 -1.66
N PRO A 22 -1.42 -2.15 -0.82
CA PRO A 22 -2.36 -3.19 -1.29
C PRO A 22 -3.41 -2.71 -2.30
N SER A 23 -3.68 -1.41 -2.37
CA SER A 23 -4.55 -0.79 -3.40
C SER A 23 -3.90 -0.68 -4.78
N GLY A 24 -2.62 -1.08 -4.94
CA GLY A 24 -1.87 -0.94 -6.19
C GLY A 24 -1.12 0.38 -6.35
N GLN A 25 -1.16 1.28 -5.37
CA GLN A 25 -0.39 2.53 -5.39
C GLN A 25 1.10 2.24 -5.19
N VAL A 26 1.95 2.82 -6.06
CA VAL A 26 3.40 2.71 -5.96
C VAL A 26 3.91 3.52 -4.78
N MET A 27 4.66 2.88 -3.90
CA MET A 27 5.33 3.51 -2.76
C MET A 27 6.83 3.70 -3.02
N GLY A 28 7.42 2.82 -3.81
CA GLY A 28 8.82 2.88 -4.21
C GLY A 28 9.10 1.98 -5.39
N GLN A 29 10.13 2.32 -6.15
CA GLN A 29 10.56 1.54 -7.31
C GLN A 29 12.07 1.51 -7.43
N PHE A 30 12.59 0.41 -7.97
CA PHE A 30 14.00 0.19 -8.26
C PHE A 30 14.16 -0.47 -9.64
N GLY A 31 15.24 -0.13 -10.35
CA GLY A 31 15.60 -0.76 -11.61
C GLY A 31 14.96 -0.11 -12.84
N PHE A 32 15.21 -0.72 -14.00
CA PHE A 32 14.86 -0.16 -15.28
C PHE A 32 13.44 -0.58 -15.71
N THR A 33 12.49 0.33 -15.58
CA THR A 33 11.06 0.07 -15.84
C THR A 33 10.55 0.62 -17.19
N ARG A 34 11.43 1.16 -18.06
CA ARG A 34 11.02 1.80 -19.33
C ARG A 34 10.21 0.93 -20.30
N ALA A 35 10.38 -0.39 -20.20
CA ALA A 35 9.66 -1.35 -21.05
C ALA A 35 8.40 -1.92 -20.37
N VAL A 36 8.07 -1.46 -19.17
CA VAL A 36 6.96 -1.98 -18.36
C VAL A 36 6.03 -0.83 -18.01
N ASP A 37 4.75 -1.03 -18.25
CA ASP A 37 3.72 -0.16 -17.68
C ASP A 37 3.65 -0.43 -16.17
N VAL A 38 4.32 0.42 -15.40
CA VAL A 38 4.44 0.30 -13.95
C VAL A 38 3.06 0.32 -13.29
N MET A 39 2.14 1.14 -13.77
CA MET A 39 0.81 1.25 -13.18
C MET A 39 0.00 -0.04 -13.41
N ALA A 40 0.05 -0.59 -14.62
CA ALA A 40 -0.58 -1.87 -14.92
C ALA A 40 0.06 -3.01 -14.13
N ALA A 41 1.39 -3.05 -14.05
CA ALA A 41 2.12 -4.06 -13.26
C ALA A 41 1.75 -4.01 -11.78
N CYS A 42 1.64 -2.82 -11.19
CA CYS A 42 1.25 -2.64 -9.80
C CYS A 42 -0.19 -3.09 -9.54
N ALA A 43 -1.13 -2.71 -10.40
CA ALA A 43 -2.52 -3.13 -10.28
C ALA A 43 -2.67 -4.66 -10.36
N LEU A 44 -1.98 -5.28 -11.31
CA LEU A 44 -1.97 -6.74 -11.48
C LEU A 44 -1.31 -7.44 -10.29
N ALA A 45 -0.16 -6.94 -9.80
CA ALA A 45 0.52 -7.52 -8.65
C ALA A 45 -0.35 -7.45 -7.39
N ALA A 46 -1.02 -6.33 -7.15
CA ALA A 46 -1.96 -6.19 -6.03
C ALA A 46 -3.14 -7.16 -6.14
N ALA A 47 -3.71 -7.34 -7.34
CA ALA A 47 -4.80 -8.28 -7.59
C ALA A 47 -4.35 -9.74 -7.39
N ILE A 48 -3.18 -10.12 -7.90
CA ILE A 48 -2.59 -11.45 -7.72
C ILE A 48 -2.35 -11.72 -6.24
N HIS A 49 -1.75 -10.77 -5.51
CA HIS A 49 -1.50 -10.90 -4.09
C HIS A 49 -2.80 -11.09 -3.29
N ALA A 50 -3.82 -10.28 -3.56
CA ALA A 50 -5.12 -10.42 -2.92
C ALA A 50 -5.76 -11.79 -3.19
N SER A 51 -5.76 -12.23 -4.45
CA SER A 51 -6.32 -13.53 -4.86
C SER A 51 -5.56 -14.70 -4.23
N ALA A 52 -4.23 -14.63 -4.19
CA ALA A 52 -3.40 -15.66 -3.53
C ALA A 52 -3.66 -15.70 -2.02
N GLY A 53 -3.89 -14.55 -1.40
CA GLY A 53 -4.26 -14.46 0.01
C GLY A 53 -5.60 -15.16 0.32
N GLU A 54 -6.62 -14.94 -0.52
CA GLU A 54 -7.91 -15.62 -0.38
C GLU A 54 -7.78 -17.13 -0.61
N LEU A 55 -7.05 -17.53 -1.64
CA LEU A 55 -6.80 -18.95 -1.89
C LEU A 55 -6.11 -19.64 -0.70
N GLY A 56 -5.14 -18.94 -0.07
CA GLY A 56 -4.50 -19.46 1.14
C GLY A 56 -5.47 -19.63 2.30
N ARG A 57 -6.42 -18.72 2.49
CA ARG A 57 -7.46 -18.85 3.52
C ARG A 57 -8.37 -20.05 3.29
N GLU A 58 -8.74 -20.30 2.04
CA GLU A 58 -9.58 -21.46 1.68
C GLU A 58 -8.83 -22.79 1.86
N LEU A 59 -7.55 -22.86 1.54
CA LEU A 59 -6.77 -24.10 1.57
C LEU A 59 -6.15 -24.39 2.95
N ASP A 60 -5.57 -23.37 3.60
CA ASP A 60 -4.76 -23.52 4.80
C ASP A 60 -5.33 -22.76 6.02
N GLY A 61 -6.45 -22.07 5.86
CA GLY A 61 -7.04 -21.21 6.89
C GLY A 61 -6.24 -19.92 7.15
N LYS A 62 -5.18 -19.67 6.40
CA LYS A 62 -4.31 -18.48 6.52
C LYS A 62 -3.95 -17.96 5.12
N PRO A 63 -3.81 -16.63 4.96
CA PRO A 63 -3.41 -16.08 3.67
C PRO A 63 -1.99 -16.52 3.29
N PHE A 64 -1.77 -16.81 2.02
CA PHE A 64 -0.42 -16.96 1.50
C PHE A 64 0.29 -15.61 1.55
N ARG A 65 1.51 -15.62 2.02
CA ARG A 65 2.33 -14.42 2.20
C ARG A 65 3.29 -14.18 1.05
N GLU A 66 3.65 -15.23 0.35
CA GLU A 66 4.59 -15.20 -0.75
C GLU A 66 4.04 -15.97 -1.94
N LEU A 67 4.27 -15.44 -3.11
CA LEU A 67 3.97 -16.07 -4.39
C LEU A 67 5.20 -16.02 -5.28
N TYR A 68 5.56 -17.16 -5.83
CA TYR A 68 6.58 -17.28 -6.85
C TYR A 68 5.97 -17.79 -8.15
N HIS A 69 6.30 -17.15 -9.25
CA HIS A 69 5.83 -17.56 -10.56
C HIS A 69 6.98 -17.57 -11.56
N ALA A 70 7.25 -18.73 -12.15
CA ALA A 70 8.29 -18.91 -13.14
C ALA A 70 7.72 -18.71 -14.57
N GLY A 71 8.25 -17.72 -15.26
CA GLY A 71 8.08 -17.56 -16.69
C GLY A 71 9.22 -18.25 -17.46
N ARG A 72 9.22 -18.11 -18.79
CA ARG A 72 10.26 -18.71 -19.64
C ARG A 72 11.61 -18.05 -19.46
N GLU A 73 11.67 -16.73 -19.43
CA GLU A 73 12.89 -15.92 -19.35
C GLU A 73 12.97 -15.11 -18.06
N ARG A 74 11.82 -14.80 -17.49
CA ARG A 74 11.69 -13.97 -16.29
C ARG A 74 10.86 -14.68 -15.25
N GLN A 75 11.18 -14.39 -14.00
CA GLN A 75 10.53 -14.93 -12.84
C GLN A 75 10.02 -13.76 -12.01
N ILE A 76 8.90 -13.93 -11.34
CA ILE A 76 8.38 -12.95 -10.41
C ILE A 76 8.28 -13.53 -9.00
N PHE A 77 8.55 -12.67 -8.04
CA PHE A 77 8.26 -12.93 -6.64
C PHE A 77 7.38 -11.80 -6.12
N ILE A 78 6.31 -12.16 -5.45
CA ILE A 78 5.41 -11.22 -4.77
C ILE A 78 5.38 -11.61 -3.31
N GLY A 79 5.66 -10.68 -2.41
CA GLY A 79 5.69 -10.91 -0.97
C GLY A 79 4.85 -9.89 -0.20
N ASP A 80 4.21 -10.36 0.85
CA ASP A 80 3.51 -9.53 1.83
C ASP A 80 4.50 -8.94 2.81
N VAL A 81 4.57 -7.63 2.90
CA VAL A 81 5.44 -6.90 3.83
C VAL A 81 4.59 -6.34 4.97
N PRO A 82 4.38 -7.11 6.04
CA PRO A 82 3.66 -6.61 7.20
C PRO A 82 4.56 -5.67 8.00
N THR A 83 4.00 -4.53 8.37
CA THR A 83 4.61 -3.63 9.34
C THR A 83 3.62 -3.33 10.44
N THR A 84 4.06 -2.75 11.56
CA THR A 84 3.18 -2.44 12.71
C THR A 84 2.06 -1.48 12.35
N ARG A 85 2.21 -0.68 11.29
CA ARG A 85 1.24 0.38 10.91
C ARG A 85 0.52 0.12 9.61
N SER A 86 1.18 -0.58 8.70
CA SER A 86 0.72 -0.71 7.33
C SER A 86 1.13 -2.05 6.77
N ARG A 87 0.49 -2.44 5.71
CA ARG A 87 0.90 -3.59 4.91
C ARG A 87 1.31 -3.07 3.54
N PHE A 88 2.39 -3.63 3.03
CA PHE A 88 2.84 -3.36 1.68
C PHE A 88 2.94 -4.67 0.92
N VAL A 89 2.95 -4.56 -0.39
CA VAL A 89 3.20 -5.67 -1.31
C VAL A 89 4.51 -5.37 -2.02
N PHE A 90 5.43 -6.32 -1.96
CA PHE A 90 6.68 -6.26 -2.70
C PHE A 90 6.57 -7.11 -3.95
N LEU A 91 6.86 -6.54 -5.10
CA LEU A 91 7.01 -7.24 -6.38
C LEU A 91 8.44 -7.11 -6.85
N THR A 92 9.07 -8.21 -7.21
CA THR A 92 10.34 -8.19 -7.92
C THR A 92 10.32 -9.09 -9.13
N VAL A 93 11.02 -8.67 -10.16
CA VAL A 93 11.24 -9.45 -11.40
C VAL A 93 12.73 -9.71 -11.52
N PHE A 94 13.09 -10.94 -11.77
CA PHE A 94 14.46 -11.41 -11.93
C PHE A 94 14.55 -12.48 -13.02
N ASP A 95 15.74 -12.77 -13.49
CA ASP A 95 16.03 -13.77 -14.50
C ASP A 95 16.94 -14.89 -13.97
N ALA A 96 17.59 -15.61 -14.87
CA ALA A 96 18.46 -16.73 -14.51
C ALA A 96 19.76 -16.32 -13.80
N GLU A 97 20.11 -15.03 -13.78
CA GLU A 97 21.27 -14.51 -13.05
C GLU A 97 21.02 -14.42 -11.54
N SER A 98 19.76 -14.56 -11.13
CA SER A 98 19.35 -14.62 -9.74
C SER A 98 18.66 -15.93 -9.40
N SER A 99 18.33 -16.13 -8.13
CA SER A 99 17.59 -17.29 -7.66
C SER A 99 16.50 -16.88 -6.67
N LEU A 100 15.45 -17.70 -6.57
CA LEU A 100 14.40 -17.50 -5.58
C LEU A 100 14.95 -17.47 -4.14
N GLY A 101 15.96 -18.29 -3.83
CA GLY A 101 16.59 -18.30 -2.52
C GLY A 101 17.26 -16.97 -2.19
N LEU A 102 17.98 -16.39 -3.14
CA LEU A 102 18.63 -15.10 -2.98
C LEU A 102 17.60 -13.97 -2.84
N VAL A 103 16.55 -13.98 -3.67
CA VAL A 103 15.46 -13.01 -3.59
C VAL A 103 14.78 -13.05 -2.22
N ARG A 104 14.53 -14.24 -1.66
CA ARG A 104 13.93 -14.39 -0.33
C ARG A 104 14.81 -13.83 0.79
N ILE A 105 16.11 -14.09 0.76
CA ILE A 105 17.04 -13.54 1.75
C ILE A 105 16.94 -12.01 1.80
N TYR A 106 17.01 -11.38 0.64
CA TYR A 106 16.90 -9.91 0.56
C TYR A 106 15.50 -9.39 0.85
N PHE A 107 14.47 -10.16 0.55
CA PHE A 107 13.10 -9.82 0.92
C PHE A 107 12.91 -9.80 2.45
N GLU A 108 13.44 -10.78 3.16
CA GLU A 108 13.43 -10.81 4.63
C GLU A 108 14.20 -9.62 5.24
N GLU A 109 15.34 -9.27 4.64
CA GLU A 109 16.11 -8.10 5.05
C GLU A 109 15.33 -6.80 4.82
N LEU A 110 14.65 -6.67 3.66
CA LEU A 110 13.77 -5.54 3.36
C LEU A 110 12.63 -5.41 4.39
N CYS A 111 11.98 -6.51 4.74
CA CYS A 111 10.93 -6.53 5.76
C CYS A 111 11.46 -6.01 7.10
N ALA A 112 12.63 -6.48 7.53
CA ALA A 112 13.25 -6.07 8.78
C ALA A 112 13.66 -4.58 8.77
N LEU A 113 14.13 -4.07 7.65
CA LEU A 113 14.47 -2.65 7.51
C LEU A 113 13.25 -1.75 7.49
N LEU A 114 12.20 -2.13 6.78
CA LEU A 114 10.94 -1.38 6.74
C LEU A 114 10.28 -1.31 8.13
N GLU A 115 10.33 -2.38 8.90
CA GLU A 115 9.82 -2.38 10.28
C GLU A 115 10.61 -1.42 11.17
N ARG A 116 11.95 -1.36 11.03
CA ARG A 116 12.81 -0.45 11.80
C ARG A 116 12.71 1.01 11.37
N ALA A 117 12.47 1.26 10.08
CA ALA A 117 12.40 2.60 9.51
C ALA A 117 11.11 3.35 9.86
N GLN A 118 10.14 2.69 10.49
CA GLN A 118 8.90 3.33 10.89
C GLN A 118 9.14 4.29 12.06
N PRO A 119 8.80 5.59 11.93
CA PRO A 119 8.89 6.50 13.05
C PRO A 119 7.96 6.05 14.19
N PRO A 120 8.28 6.35 15.45
CA PRO A 120 7.43 6.00 16.58
C PRO A 120 6.01 6.53 16.36
N MET A 121 5.03 5.73 16.76
CA MET A 121 3.61 6.07 16.60
C MET A 121 3.31 7.38 17.33
N GLN A 122 3.14 8.46 16.59
CA GLN A 122 2.38 9.58 17.12
C GLN A 122 0.94 9.09 17.23
N VAL A 123 0.46 8.91 18.44
CA VAL A 123 -0.95 8.67 18.71
C VAL A 123 -1.65 9.96 18.31
N GLU A 124 -2.11 10.04 17.06
CA GLU A 124 -3.05 11.07 16.69
C GLU A 124 -4.26 10.89 17.62
N ALA A 125 -4.54 11.94 18.40
CA ALA A 125 -5.74 11.96 19.22
C ALA A 125 -6.95 11.64 18.31
N PRO A 126 -7.90 10.83 18.79
CA PRO A 126 -9.04 10.45 17.97
C PRO A 126 -9.71 11.72 17.45
N ILE A 127 -9.77 11.86 16.13
CA ILE A 127 -10.47 12.97 15.48
C ILE A 127 -11.92 12.86 15.95
N SER A 128 -12.38 13.84 16.72
CA SER A 128 -13.76 13.83 17.18
C SER A 128 -14.67 13.95 15.95
N ASN A 129 -15.70 13.14 15.86
CA ASN A 129 -16.64 13.15 14.73
C ASN A 129 -17.21 14.57 14.50
N VAL A 130 -17.31 15.38 15.55
CA VAL A 130 -17.74 16.78 15.51
C VAL A 130 -16.79 17.66 14.70
N SER A 131 -15.47 17.46 14.83
CA SER A 131 -14.46 18.19 14.06
C SER A 131 -14.53 17.84 12.57
N LEU A 132 -14.71 16.56 12.26
CA LEU A 132 -14.81 16.08 10.87
C LEU A 132 -16.06 16.61 10.17
N GLU A 133 -17.21 16.63 10.85
CA GLU A 133 -18.46 17.20 10.31
C GLU A 133 -18.35 18.70 10.06
N GLN A 134 -17.72 19.44 10.96
CA GLN A 134 -17.53 20.88 10.82
C GLN A 134 -16.61 21.21 9.63
N ASP A 135 -15.51 20.48 9.47
CA ASP A 135 -14.58 20.67 8.36
C ASP A 135 -15.21 20.24 7.03
N LEU A 136 -15.97 19.15 7.01
CA LEU A 136 -16.72 18.72 5.83
C LEU A 136 -17.76 19.76 5.41
N ASN A 137 -18.55 20.26 6.34
CA ASN A 137 -19.57 21.29 6.08
C ASN A 137 -18.95 22.60 5.60
N ARG A 138 -17.81 23.00 6.18
CA ARG A 138 -17.07 24.19 5.72
C ARG A 138 -16.57 24.01 4.29
N ASN A 139 -15.98 22.86 3.97
CA ASN A 139 -15.46 22.58 2.63
C ASN A 139 -16.59 22.48 1.60
N LEU A 140 -17.72 21.89 1.95
CA LEU A 140 -18.90 21.82 1.09
C LEU A 140 -19.50 23.23 0.85
N ALA A 141 -19.55 24.10 1.88
CA ALA A 141 -20.00 25.46 1.75
C ALA A 141 -19.12 26.28 0.79
N ILE A 142 -17.80 26.09 0.83
CA ILE A 142 -16.85 26.74 -0.07
C ILE A 142 -17.05 26.23 -1.53
N LEU A 143 -17.21 24.92 -1.72
CA LEU A 143 -17.33 24.32 -3.05
C LEU A 143 -18.67 24.63 -3.72
N PHE A 144 -19.76 24.73 -2.96
CA PHE A 144 -21.10 24.90 -3.50
C PHE A 144 -21.71 26.30 -3.26
N GLY A 145 -20.91 27.24 -2.72
CA GLY A 145 -21.33 28.64 -2.53
C GLY A 145 -22.55 28.84 -1.60
N ARG A 146 -22.79 27.90 -0.70
CA ARG A 146 -23.92 27.92 0.22
C ARG A 146 -23.44 28.43 1.58
N ALA A 147 -23.90 29.59 2.00
CA ALA A 147 -23.66 30.09 3.35
C ALA A 147 -24.25 29.12 4.38
N PRO A 148 -23.58 28.92 5.54
CA PRO A 148 -24.13 28.10 6.61
C PRO A 148 -25.44 28.72 7.11
N HIS A 149 -26.52 27.98 7.03
CA HIS A 149 -27.77 28.39 7.68
C HIS A 149 -27.55 28.43 9.19
N GLY A 150 -27.58 29.64 9.71
CA GLY A 150 -27.70 29.85 11.15
C GLY A 150 -29.05 29.32 11.63
N THR A 151 -28.99 28.54 12.68
CA THR A 151 -30.18 28.15 13.47
C THR A 151 -30.67 29.36 14.26
N ASP A 152 -31.49 30.19 13.61
CA ASP A 152 -32.30 31.12 14.37
C ASP A 152 -33.62 30.42 14.69
N GLY A 153 -33.71 30.08 15.98
CA GLY A 153 -34.97 29.69 16.57
C GLY A 153 -35.91 30.90 16.64
N GLU A 154 -36.92 30.89 15.84
CA GLU A 154 -38.10 31.73 16.12
C GLU A 154 -39.29 30.84 16.40
N SER A 155 -39.62 30.92 17.68
CA SER A 155 -40.88 30.49 18.26
C SER A 155 -42.05 31.23 17.59
N PHE A 156 -42.91 30.52 16.89
CA PHE A 156 -44.23 31.04 16.57
C PHE A 156 -45.18 30.68 17.71
N ILE A 157 -45.45 31.72 18.52
CA ILE A 157 -46.56 31.73 19.45
C ILE A 157 -47.85 31.94 18.65
N SER A 158 -48.75 31.01 18.82
CA SER A 158 -50.14 31.04 18.38
C SER A 158 -50.89 32.24 18.99
N LEU A 159 -51.71 32.88 18.20
CA LEU A 159 -52.80 33.73 18.67
C LEU A 159 -54.09 33.40 17.95
N ALA A 160 -55.09 33.15 18.78
CA ALA A 160 -56.54 33.07 18.60
C ALA A 160 -57.11 31.76 18.12
#